data_92733bd7fd87c8f0708d872219ec65b8
#
_entry.id   92733bd7fd87c8f0708d872219ec65b8
#
_cell.length_a   1.000
_cell.length_b   1.000
_cell.length_c   1.000
_cell.angle_alpha   90.00
_cell.angle_beta   90.00
_cell.angle_gamma   90.00
#
_symmetry.space_group_name_H-M   'P 1'
#
loop_
_entity.id
_entity.type
_entity.pdbx_description
1 polymer ?
#
loop_
_entity_poly.entity_id
_entity_poly.type
_entity_poly.pdbx_seq_one_letter_code
_entity_poly.pdbx_strand_id
1 'polypeptide(L)'
;FRILDLDYVYLCFNVGEDSLETAVKGLIACGIRGFNLTMPDKNRMAELADELSLAAQMIGAVNTVVNESGKLIGHNTDGLGFMHSMRDVGFDPKGQTMTIFGAGGAASAICVKAALDGI
;
A
#
# COMPACT_ATOMS: atom_id res chain seq x y z
N PHE A 1 -5.22 15.75 -8.12
CA PHE A 1 -5.42 16.85 -7.17
C PHE A 1 -6.35 17.92 -7.72
N ARG A 2 -6.24 18.32 -9.01
CA ARG A 2 -7.11 19.35 -9.63
C ARG A 2 -8.60 19.07 -9.49
N ILE A 3 -9.05 17.82 -9.63
CA ILE A 3 -10.48 17.43 -9.52
C ILE A 3 -11.03 17.71 -8.12
N LEU A 4 -10.18 17.62 -7.10
CA LEU A 4 -10.53 17.80 -5.69
C LEU A 4 -10.13 19.18 -5.16
N ASP A 5 -9.67 20.08 -6.04
CA ASP A 5 -9.15 21.42 -5.69
C ASP A 5 -8.12 21.39 -4.56
N LEU A 6 -7.19 20.43 -4.63
CA LEU A 6 -6.11 20.28 -3.66
C LEU A 6 -4.82 20.87 -4.21
N ASP A 7 -4.17 21.72 -3.42
CA ASP A 7 -2.85 22.29 -3.71
C ASP A 7 -1.74 21.28 -3.34
N TYR A 8 -1.68 20.20 -4.11
CA TYR A 8 -0.67 19.14 -3.98
C TYR A 8 -0.01 18.84 -5.32
N VAL A 9 1.20 18.33 -5.23
CA VAL A 9 1.93 17.75 -6.37
C VAL A 9 2.23 16.29 -6.11
N TYR A 10 2.33 15.50 -7.17
CA TYR A 10 2.78 14.12 -7.14
C TYR A 10 3.99 13.97 -8.03
N LEU A 11 5.11 13.55 -7.46
CA LEU A 11 6.40 13.43 -8.14
C LEU A 11 6.93 12.00 -7.97
N CYS A 12 7.64 11.52 -9.00
CA CYS A 12 8.32 10.24 -8.96
C CYS A 12 9.80 10.42 -8.61
N PHE A 13 10.30 9.58 -7.72
CA PHE A 13 11.72 9.53 -7.35
C PHE A 13 12.25 8.12 -7.66
N ASN A 14 13.40 8.04 -8.30
CA ASN A 14 14.10 6.78 -8.47
C ASN A 14 15.01 6.56 -7.25
N VAL A 15 14.60 5.66 -6.37
CA VAL A 15 15.29 5.33 -5.13
C VAL A 15 15.75 3.88 -5.21
N GLY A 16 17.04 3.62 -5.01
CA GLY A 16 17.59 2.26 -4.90
C GLY A 16 17.32 1.66 -3.51
N GLU A 17 17.28 0.33 -3.43
CA GLU A 17 17.00 -0.42 -2.19
C GLU A 17 17.87 0.03 -1.02
N ASP A 18 19.19 0.18 -1.24
CA ASP A 18 20.15 0.60 -0.20
C ASP A 18 19.93 2.05 0.27
N SER A 19 19.17 2.84 -0.47
CA SER A 19 18.92 4.25 -0.20
C SER A 19 17.54 4.54 0.37
N LEU A 20 16.67 3.53 0.47
CA LEU A 20 15.26 3.70 0.86
C LEU A 20 15.12 4.44 2.20
N GLU A 21 15.82 3.99 3.23
CA GLU A 21 15.72 4.59 4.58
C GLU A 21 16.18 6.06 4.57
N THR A 22 17.26 6.37 3.85
CA THR A 22 17.76 7.73 3.73
C THR A 22 16.78 8.62 2.96
N ALA A 23 16.21 8.10 1.86
CA ALA A 23 15.21 8.80 1.08
C ALA A 23 13.94 9.09 1.91
N VAL A 24 13.45 8.13 2.67
CA VAL A 24 12.28 8.28 3.56
C VAL A 24 12.53 9.38 4.59
N LYS A 25 13.69 9.38 5.25
CA LYS A 25 14.08 10.45 6.19
C LYS A 25 14.11 11.83 5.53
N GLY A 26 14.65 11.91 4.32
CA GLY A 26 14.70 13.15 3.53
C GLY A 26 13.29 13.63 3.16
N LEU A 27 12.41 12.74 2.72
CA LEU A 27 11.03 13.05 2.37
C LEU A 27 10.23 13.57 3.59
N ILE A 28 10.43 12.97 4.77
CA ILE A 28 9.83 13.46 6.03
C ILE A 28 10.33 14.88 6.32
N ALA A 29 11.64 15.11 6.22
CA ALA A 29 12.25 16.42 6.45
C ALA A 29 11.73 17.50 5.47
N CYS A 30 11.36 17.10 4.24
CA CYS A 30 10.72 17.97 3.25
C CYS A 30 9.21 18.17 3.51
N GLY A 31 8.64 17.59 4.55
CA GLY A 31 7.22 17.74 4.88
C GLY A 31 6.27 17.04 3.92
N ILE A 32 6.72 15.97 3.25
CA ILE A 32 5.86 15.21 2.32
C ILE A 32 4.65 14.64 3.07
N ARG A 33 3.47 14.69 2.45
CA ARG A 33 2.22 14.20 3.05
C ARG A 33 2.12 12.67 3.05
N GLY A 34 2.72 12.04 2.10
CA GLY A 34 2.76 10.59 1.93
C GLY A 34 3.40 10.20 0.62
N PHE A 35 3.58 8.91 0.41
CA PHE A 35 4.20 8.39 -0.81
C PHE A 35 3.75 6.95 -1.08
N ASN A 36 3.90 6.54 -2.33
CA ASN A 36 3.70 5.16 -2.74
C ASN A 36 5.04 4.54 -3.11
N LEU A 37 5.11 3.23 -2.99
CA LEU A 37 6.25 2.44 -3.43
C LEU A 37 5.80 1.12 -4.06
N THR A 38 6.68 0.59 -4.89
CA THR A 38 6.47 -0.69 -5.55
C THR A 38 7.61 -1.66 -5.21
N MET A 39 7.67 -2.79 -5.89
CA MET A 39 8.80 -3.71 -5.74
C MET A 39 10.12 -3.02 -6.12
N PRO A 40 11.25 -3.29 -5.40
CA PRO A 40 11.37 -4.31 -4.34
C PRO A 40 11.10 -3.79 -2.91
N ASP A 41 10.81 -2.53 -2.71
CA ASP A 41 10.91 -1.82 -1.43
C ASP A 41 9.75 -2.07 -0.46
N LYS A 42 8.66 -2.72 -0.90
CA LYS A 42 7.42 -2.88 -0.11
C LYS A 42 7.63 -3.58 1.24
N ASN A 43 8.48 -4.61 1.28
CA ASN A 43 8.75 -5.34 2.52
C ASN A 43 9.63 -4.52 3.45
N ARG A 44 10.69 -3.89 2.91
CA ARG A 44 11.57 -3.05 3.71
C ARG A 44 10.83 -1.84 4.29
N MET A 45 9.87 -1.27 3.56
CA MET A 45 9.04 -0.17 4.07
C MET A 45 8.14 -0.60 5.24
N ALA A 46 7.69 -1.85 5.27
CA ALA A 46 6.93 -2.37 6.40
C ALA A 46 7.75 -2.38 7.71
N GLU A 47 9.08 -2.54 7.61
CA GLU A 47 9.99 -2.48 8.75
C GLU A 47 10.30 -1.04 9.19
N LEU A 48 10.22 -0.09 8.27
CA LEU A 48 10.54 1.33 8.50
C LEU A 48 9.34 2.17 8.96
N ALA A 49 8.12 1.67 8.78
CA ALA A 49 6.91 2.36 9.21
C ALA A 49 6.73 2.27 10.73
N ASP A 50 6.26 3.36 11.34
CA ASP A 50 5.98 3.41 12.79
C ASP A 50 4.73 2.60 13.16
N GLU A 51 3.75 2.57 12.26
CA GLU A 51 2.52 1.77 12.40
C GLU A 51 2.15 1.13 11.07
N LEU A 52 1.47 0.00 11.15
CA LEU A 52 0.94 -0.72 9.99
C LEU A 52 -0.56 -0.93 10.13
N SER A 53 -1.29 -0.73 9.03
CA SER A 53 -2.67 -1.21 8.94
C SER A 53 -2.73 -2.73 9.10
N LEU A 54 -3.89 -3.26 9.53
CA LEU A 54 -4.07 -4.71 9.71
C LEU A 54 -3.69 -5.50 8.44
N ALA A 55 -4.12 -5.04 7.27
CA ALA A 55 -3.77 -5.67 6.00
C ALA A 55 -2.26 -5.66 5.75
N ALA A 56 -1.58 -4.51 5.97
CA ALA A 56 -0.14 -4.39 5.79
C ALA A 56 0.64 -5.31 6.75
N GLN A 57 0.18 -5.45 8.01
CA GLN A 57 0.76 -6.38 8.99
C GLN A 57 0.65 -7.83 8.52
N MET A 58 -0.55 -8.26 8.09
CA MET A 58 -0.79 -9.63 7.63
C MET A 58 -0.04 -9.97 6.36
N ILE A 59 0.14 -9.00 5.46
CA ILE A 59 0.85 -9.16 4.18
C ILE A 59 2.37 -9.09 4.38
N GLY A 60 2.84 -8.32 5.36
CA GLY A 60 4.26 -8.01 5.57
C GLY A 60 4.82 -7.06 4.51
N ALA A 61 3.98 -6.25 3.89
CA ALA A 61 4.39 -5.33 2.82
C ALA A 61 3.52 -4.06 2.77
N VAL A 62 4.16 -2.94 2.51
CA VAL A 62 3.56 -1.61 2.40
C VAL A 62 3.72 -1.09 0.97
N ASN A 63 2.67 -0.57 0.36
CA ASN A 63 2.73 0.12 -0.93
C ASN A 63 2.32 1.59 -0.84
N THR A 64 1.76 2.01 0.29
CA THR A 64 1.27 3.36 0.52
C THR A 64 1.61 3.79 1.94
N VAL A 65 2.24 4.94 2.09
CA VAL A 65 2.60 5.52 3.39
C VAL A 65 1.94 6.87 3.55
N VAL A 66 1.33 7.09 4.69
CA VAL A 66 0.84 8.39 5.13
C VAL A 66 1.78 8.93 6.19
N ASN A 67 2.19 10.18 6.03
CA ASN A 67 2.99 10.91 7.03
C ASN A 67 2.07 11.78 7.87
N GLU A 68 1.88 11.40 9.12
CA GLU A 68 1.12 12.16 10.11
C GLU A 68 2.07 12.88 11.07
N SER A 69 2.53 14.06 10.64
CA SER A 69 3.43 14.92 11.45
C SER A 69 4.73 14.22 11.87
N GLY A 70 5.32 13.45 10.96
CA GLY A 70 6.55 12.70 11.19
C GLY A 70 6.34 11.23 11.53
N LYS A 71 5.13 10.82 11.89
CA LYS A 71 4.77 9.42 12.12
C LYS A 71 4.32 8.77 10.82
N LEU A 72 4.96 7.68 10.44
CA LEU A 72 4.70 6.95 9.20
C LEU A 72 3.71 5.81 9.44
N ILE A 73 2.56 5.87 8.76
CA ILE A 73 1.55 4.83 8.79
C ILE A 73 1.56 4.09 7.46
N GLY A 74 1.93 2.81 7.49
CA GLY A 74 2.03 1.95 6.32
C GLY A 74 0.74 1.21 6.01
N HIS A 75 0.33 1.25 4.75
CA HIS A 75 -0.83 0.56 4.22
C HIS A 75 -0.46 -0.33 3.05
N ASN A 76 -1.31 -1.34 2.80
CA ASN A 76 -1.30 -2.08 1.54
C ASN A 76 -2.67 -1.98 0.89
N THR A 77 -2.72 -1.34 -0.28
CA THR A 77 -3.94 -1.07 -1.03
C THR A 77 -4.15 -1.99 -2.23
N ASP A 78 -3.21 -2.91 -2.51
CA ASP A 78 -3.28 -3.79 -3.70
C ASP A 78 -4.52 -4.69 -3.65
N GLY A 79 -4.73 -5.39 -2.52
CA GLY A 79 -5.90 -6.24 -2.33
C GLY A 79 -7.21 -5.45 -2.31
N LEU A 80 -7.22 -4.26 -1.68
CA LEU A 80 -8.39 -3.38 -1.66
C LEU A 80 -8.78 -2.95 -3.07
N GLY A 81 -7.81 -2.51 -3.88
CA GLY A 81 -8.03 -2.12 -5.27
C GLY A 81 -8.61 -3.27 -6.10
N PHE A 82 -8.08 -4.49 -5.95
CA PHE A 82 -8.62 -5.67 -6.61
C PHE A 82 -10.08 -5.93 -6.21
N MET A 83 -10.41 -5.92 -4.92
CA MET A 83 -11.78 -6.15 -4.45
C MET A 83 -12.75 -5.06 -4.94
N HIS A 84 -12.32 -3.82 -5.02
CA HIS A 84 -13.11 -2.74 -5.60
C HIS A 84 -13.37 -2.98 -7.09
N SER A 85 -12.35 -3.36 -7.86
CA SER A 85 -12.50 -3.60 -9.31
C SER A 85 -13.52 -4.71 -9.61
N MET A 86 -13.66 -5.73 -8.75
CA MET A 86 -14.68 -6.76 -8.88
C MET A 86 -16.09 -6.17 -8.68
N ARG A 87 -16.27 -5.33 -7.66
CA ARG A 87 -17.55 -4.68 -7.37
C ARG A 87 -17.95 -3.69 -8.45
N ASP A 88 -16.99 -2.97 -9.01
CA ASP A 88 -17.22 -1.99 -10.09
C ASP A 88 -17.79 -2.65 -11.37
N VAL A 89 -17.49 -3.93 -11.61
CA VAL A 89 -18.10 -4.71 -12.71
C VAL A 89 -19.37 -5.46 -12.28
N GLY A 90 -19.90 -5.15 -11.10
CA GLY A 90 -21.17 -5.72 -10.61
C GLY A 90 -21.05 -7.11 -9.96
N PHE A 91 -19.82 -7.56 -9.64
CA PHE A 91 -19.61 -8.83 -8.96
C PHE A 91 -19.39 -8.61 -7.46
N ASP A 92 -20.26 -9.19 -6.62
CA ASP A 92 -20.03 -9.24 -5.16
C ASP A 92 -19.30 -10.54 -4.79
N PRO A 93 -18.03 -10.46 -4.37
CA PRO A 93 -17.24 -11.63 -4.01
C PRO A 93 -17.57 -12.21 -2.64
N LYS A 94 -18.35 -11.54 -1.81
CA LYS A 94 -18.65 -11.97 -0.45
C LYS A 94 -19.35 -13.35 -0.42
N GLY A 95 -18.82 -14.25 0.41
CA GLY A 95 -19.34 -15.62 0.54
C GLY A 95 -19.03 -16.54 -0.66
N GLN A 96 -18.22 -16.07 -1.61
CA GLN A 96 -17.75 -16.88 -2.74
C GLN A 96 -16.49 -17.66 -2.37
N THR A 97 -16.13 -18.60 -3.23
CA THR A 97 -14.84 -19.30 -3.15
C THR A 97 -13.90 -18.76 -4.22
N MET A 98 -12.69 -18.38 -3.82
CA MET A 98 -11.67 -17.85 -4.73
C MET A 98 -10.50 -18.82 -4.83
N THR A 99 -10.06 -19.10 -6.06
CA THR A 99 -8.82 -19.81 -6.33
C THR A 99 -7.81 -18.83 -6.93
N ILE A 100 -6.62 -18.77 -6.35
CA ILE A 100 -5.54 -17.86 -6.81
C ILE A 100 -4.36 -18.71 -7.31
N PHE A 101 -3.92 -18.44 -8.53
CA PHE A 101 -2.72 -19.07 -9.10
C PHE A 101 -1.51 -18.16 -8.86
N GLY A 102 -0.62 -18.58 -7.96
CA GLY A 102 0.58 -17.86 -7.57
C GLY A 102 0.62 -17.52 -6.07
N ALA A 103 1.81 -17.22 -5.56
CA ALA A 103 2.06 -16.94 -4.15
C ALA A 103 2.98 -15.70 -3.95
N GLY A 104 3.06 -14.80 -4.94
CA GLY A 104 3.82 -13.56 -4.85
C GLY A 104 3.09 -12.47 -4.08
N GLY A 105 3.70 -11.29 -3.96
CA GLY A 105 3.17 -10.18 -3.17
C GLY A 105 1.74 -9.74 -3.54
N ALA A 106 1.40 -9.75 -4.83
CA ALA A 106 0.04 -9.43 -5.28
C ALA A 106 -0.97 -10.50 -4.82
N ALA A 107 -0.62 -11.79 -4.95
CA ALA A 107 -1.48 -12.89 -4.48
C ALA A 107 -1.69 -12.80 -2.98
N SER A 108 -0.64 -12.56 -2.19
CA SER A 108 -0.73 -12.38 -0.73
C SER A 108 -1.66 -11.23 -0.35
N ALA A 109 -1.54 -10.09 -1.03
CA ALA A 109 -2.39 -8.93 -0.77
C ALA A 109 -3.87 -9.22 -1.08
N ILE A 110 -4.16 -9.90 -2.20
CA ILE A 110 -5.50 -10.29 -2.59
C ILE A 110 -6.07 -11.33 -1.60
N CYS A 111 -5.30 -12.38 -1.25
CA CYS A 111 -5.72 -13.40 -0.30
C CYS A 111 -6.11 -12.79 1.06
N VAL A 112 -5.25 -11.95 1.62
CA VAL A 112 -5.50 -11.31 2.92
C VAL A 112 -6.78 -10.47 2.85
N LYS A 113 -6.92 -9.63 1.81
CA LYS A 113 -8.10 -8.78 1.68
C LYS A 113 -9.36 -9.59 1.42
N ALA A 114 -9.30 -10.62 0.60
CA ALA A 114 -10.42 -11.53 0.35
C ALA A 114 -10.90 -12.19 1.66
N ALA A 115 -9.98 -12.72 2.45
CA ALA A 115 -10.31 -13.32 3.75
C ALA A 115 -10.93 -12.30 4.72
N LEU A 116 -10.41 -11.06 4.77
CA LEU A 116 -10.98 -9.97 5.58
C LEU A 116 -12.39 -9.56 5.13
N ASP A 117 -12.71 -9.71 3.83
CA ASP A 117 -14.02 -9.39 3.25
C ASP A 117 -15.01 -10.58 3.30
N GLY A 118 -14.59 -11.75 3.77
CA GLY A 118 -15.46 -12.90 3.98
C GLY A 118 -15.64 -13.79 2.73
N ILE A 119 -14.55 -13.95 1.94
CA ILE A 119 -14.43 -14.90 0.84
C ILE A 119 -13.75 -16.18 1.37
#